data_b1da1ade65a233b623578685a5fc8b7a
#
_entry.id   b1da1ade65a233b623578685a5fc8b7a
#
_cell.length_a   1.000
_cell.length_b   1.000
_cell.length_c   1.000
_cell.angle_alpha   90.00
_cell.angle_beta   90.00
_cell.angle_gamma   90.00
#
_symmetry.space_group_name_H-M   'P 1'
#
loop_
_entity.id
_entity.type
_entity.pdbx_description
1 polymer ?
#
loop_
_entity_poly.entity_id
_entity_poly.type
_entity_poly.pdbx_seq_one_letter_code
_entity_poly.pdbx_strand_id
1 'polypeptide(L)'
;MLFRCNILALVGGGRNPRYPPNKVMVWDDHQNRCIGELSFRSEVKAVRMSRERVVVVLEYKIYVYNFADLNLLHTIETASNPRGLCSLCPDSRACVLACPGLQKGHVKVELFDITRTTIVPAHESSLGHLSTNLDGTRLATASERGTLVRVWDTKSGQRLHELR
;
A
#
# COMPACT_ATOMS: atom_id res chain seq x y z
N MET A 1 7.50 -9.03 -4.97
CA MET A 1 8.93 -9.35 -5.14
C MET A 1 9.67 -8.05 -5.34
N LEU A 2 10.68 -7.79 -4.53
CA LEU A 2 11.49 -6.59 -4.60
C LEU A 2 12.72 -6.84 -5.45
N PHE A 3 12.96 -6.07 -6.51
CA PHE A 3 14.19 -6.08 -7.29
C PHE A 3 14.96 -7.41 -7.16
N ARG A 4 16.05 -7.70 -7.36
CA ARG A 4 16.78 -8.97 -7.28
C ARG A 4 16.74 -9.63 -5.88
N CYS A 5 15.57 -9.68 -5.25
CA CYS A 5 15.39 -10.20 -3.91
C CYS A 5 14.82 -11.62 -3.96
N ASN A 6 15.29 -12.45 -3.05
CA ASN A 6 14.82 -13.82 -2.82
C ASN A 6 13.61 -13.89 -1.86
N ILE A 7 13.10 -12.75 -1.41
CA ILE A 7 11.99 -12.69 -0.46
C ILE A 7 10.65 -12.48 -1.17
N LEU A 8 9.70 -13.33 -0.84
CA LEU A 8 8.33 -13.27 -1.35
C LEU A 8 7.35 -13.11 -0.18
N ALA A 9 6.34 -12.29 -0.37
CA ALA A 9 5.18 -12.25 0.52
C ALA A 9 4.05 -13.04 -0.14
N LEU A 10 3.54 -14.05 0.54
CA LEU A 10 2.53 -14.98 0.03
C LEU A 10 1.27 -14.88 0.88
N VAL A 11 0.12 -14.82 0.21
CA VAL A 11 -1.21 -14.88 0.84
C VAL A 11 -1.99 -16.01 0.20
N GLY A 12 -2.72 -16.76 1.02
CA GLY A 12 -3.56 -17.85 0.54
C GLY A 12 -4.68 -17.36 -0.38
N GLY A 13 -4.90 -18.04 -1.50
CA GLY A 13 -5.93 -17.69 -2.46
C GLY A 13 -6.34 -18.87 -3.34
N GLY A 14 -7.35 -18.65 -4.19
CA GLY A 14 -7.89 -19.68 -5.07
C GLY A 14 -8.93 -20.59 -4.39
N ARG A 15 -9.31 -21.67 -5.09
CA ARG A 15 -10.39 -22.57 -4.63
C ARG A 15 -9.98 -23.43 -3.43
N ASN A 16 -8.73 -23.88 -3.36
CA ASN A 16 -8.17 -24.69 -2.27
C ASN A 16 -6.86 -24.07 -1.79
N PRO A 17 -6.91 -22.97 -1.00
CA PRO A 17 -5.70 -22.29 -0.58
C PRO A 17 -4.86 -23.15 0.36
N ARG A 18 -3.56 -23.19 0.14
CA ARG A 18 -2.60 -23.86 1.04
C ARG A 18 -2.46 -23.12 2.37
N TYR A 19 -2.62 -21.81 2.34
CA TYR A 19 -2.57 -20.94 3.50
C TYR A 19 -3.87 -20.17 3.65
N PRO A 20 -4.31 -19.81 4.88
CA PRO A 20 -5.51 -19.03 5.07
C PRO A 20 -5.37 -17.60 4.49
N PRO A 21 -6.48 -16.97 4.04
CA PRO A 21 -6.44 -15.65 3.41
C PRO A 21 -6.18 -14.49 4.37
N ASN A 22 -6.16 -14.75 5.67
CA ASN A 22 -5.88 -13.76 6.73
C ASN A 22 -4.42 -13.79 7.21
N LYS A 23 -3.55 -14.48 6.50
CA LYS A 23 -2.12 -14.59 6.85
C LYS A 23 -1.22 -14.15 5.71
N VAL A 24 -0.12 -13.51 6.06
CA VAL A 24 0.99 -13.22 5.16
C VAL A 24 2.18 -14.08 5.56
N MET A 25 2.63 -14.91 4.63
CA MET A 25 3.82 -15.75 4.79
C MET A 25 4.99 -15.06 4.10
N VAL A 26 6.06 -14.80 4.83
CA VAL A 26 7.30 -14.27 4.26
C VAL A 26 8.21 -15.44 3.92
N TRP A 27 8.37 -15.70 2.63
CA TRP A 27 9.12 -16.82 2.09
C TRP A 27 10.49 -16.38 1.60
N ASP A 28 11.52 -17.09 2.01
CA ASP A 28 12.88 -16.93 1.47
C ASP A 28 13.17 -18.04 0.47
N ASP A 29 13.20 -17.69 -0.80
CA ASP A 29 13.44 -18.63 -1.89
C ASP A 29 14.88 -19.15 -1.93
N HIS A 30 15.83 -18.40 -1.38
CA HIS A 30 17.22 -18.83 -1.26
C HIS A 30 17.38 -19.94 -0.19
N GLN A 31 16.75 -19.74 0.97
CA GLN A 31 16.71 -20.76 2.05
C GLN A 31 15.63 -21.80 1.86
N ASN A 32 14.75 -21.62 0.88
CA ASN A 32 13.61 -22.48 0.57
C ASN A 32 12.71 -22.77 1.78
N ARG A 33 12.42 -21.71 2.56
CA ARG A 33 11.59 -21.81 3.77
C ARG A 33 10.84 -20.51 4.06
N CYS A 34 9.78 -20.64 4.86
CA CYS A 34 9.10 -19.50 5.46
C CYS A 34 9.93 -18.94 6.62
N ILE A 35 10.26 -17.65 6.56
CA ILE A 35 11.06 -16.97 7.58
C ILE A 35 10.22 -16.08 8.50
N GLY A 36 8.97 -15.87 8.19
CA GLY A 36 8.07 -15.06 9.02
C GLY A 36 6.62 -15.26 8.64
N GLU A 37 5.74 -15.00 9.60
CA GLU A 37 4.29 -15.10 9.45
C GLU A 37 3.62 -13.93 10.15
N LEU A 38 2.68 -13.29 9.45
CA LEU A 38 1.82 -12.25 10.01
C LEU A 38 0.37 -12.70 9.91
N SER A 39 -0.35 -12.66 11.02
CA SER A 39 -1.75 -13.07 11.12
C SER A 39 -2.65 -11.88 11.43
N PHE A 40 -3.82 -11.84 10.80
CA PHE A 40 -4.79 -10.76 10.92
C PHE A 40 -6.18 -11.30 11.25
N ARG A 41 -7.06 -10.40 11.71
CA ARG A 41 -8.46 -10.76 12.02
C ARG A 41 -9.35 -10.86 10.79
N SER A 42 -8.93 -10.26 9.68
CA SER A 42 -9.68 -10.25 8.42
C SER A 42 -8.78 -10.63 7.25
N GLU A 43 -9.39 -10.84 6.12
CA GLU A 43 -8.71 -11.23 4.87
C GLU A 43 -7.73 -10.15 4.40
N VAL A 44 -6.54 -10.57 3.99
CA VAL A 44 -5.54 -9.70 3.38
C VAL A 44 -5.92 -9.40 1.93
N LYS A 45 -6.05 -8.12 1.60
CA LYS A 45 -6.41 -7.66 0.24
C LYS A 45 -5.21 -7.41 -0.65
N ALA A 46 -4.11 -6.94 -0.08
CA ALA A 46 -2.86 -6.71 -0.82
C ALA A 46 -1.66 -6.68 0.13
N VAL A 47 -0.49 -6.89 -0.42
CA VAL A 47 0.79 -6.73 0.27
C VAL A 47 1.72 -5.92 -0.61
N ARG A 48 2.42 -4.96 -0.02
CA ARG A 48 3.47 -4.17 -0.67
C ARG A 48 4.74 -4.26 0.14
N MET A 49 5.88 -4.32 -0.53
CA MET A 49 7.18 -4.40 0.12
C MET A 49 8.14 -3.37 -0.44
N SER A 50 8.94 -2.78 0.43
CA SER A 50 10.14 -2.04 0.12
C SER A 50 11.33 -2.69 0.83
N ARG A 51 12.54 -2.14 0.68
CA ARG A 51 13.71 -2.70 1.36
C ARG A 51 13.59 -2.71 2.87
N GLU A 52 12.87 -1.76 3.42
CA GLU A 52 12.78 -1.54 4.87
C GLU A 52 11.40 -1.84 5.45
N ARG A 53 10.37 -1.98 4.61
CA ARG A 53 8.99 -2.06 5.09
C ARG A 53 8.18 -3.13 4.38
N VAL A 54 7.28 -3.74 5.14
CA VAL A 54 6.20 -4.60 4.64
C VAL A 54 4.88 -3.94 4.98
N VAL A 55 4.06 -3.71 3.98
CA VAL A 55 2.74 -3.09 4.12
C VAL A 55 1.68 -4.12 3.80
N VAL A 56 0.80 -4.37 4.75
CA VAL A 56 -0.33 -5.31 4.61
C VAL A 56 -1.63 -4.53 4.58
N VAL A 57 -2.39 -4.72 3.51
CA VAL A 57 -3.64 -4.00 3.28
C VAL A 57 -4.82 -4.92 3.55
N LEU A 58 -5.65 -4.54 4.51
CA LEU A 58 -6.96 -5.12 4.79
C LEU A 58 -8.05 -4.19 4.25
N GLU A 59 -9.31 -4.59 4.34
CA GLU A 59 -10.42 -3.80 3.82
C GLU A 59 -10.57 -2.42 4.51
N TYR A 60 -10.33 -2.35 5.82
CA TYR A 60 -10.51 -1.13 6.62
C TYR A 60 -9.24 -0.62 7.30
N LYS A 61 -8.15 -1.37 7.24
CA LYS A 61 -6.90 -1.03 7.91
C LYS A 61 -5.69 -1.39 7.06
N ILE A 62 -4.63 -0.65 7.26
CA ILE A 62 -3.32 -0.93 6.69
C ILE A 62 -2.32 -1.01 7.83
N TYR A 63 -1.52 -2.07 7.84
CA TYR A 63 -0.45 -2.28 8.80
C TYR A 63 0.90 -2.13 8.12
N VAL A 64 1.77 -1.33 8.73
CA VAL A 64 3.14 -1.10 8.25
C VAL A 64 4.12 -1.72 9.23
N TYR A 65 4.91 -2.67 8.75
CA TYR A 65 5.91 -3.39 9.54
C TYR A 65 7.32 -3.03 9.11
N ASN A 66 8.25 -3.09 10.06
CA ASN A 66 9.67 -3.09 9.73
C ASN A 66 10.04 -4.45 9.12
N PHE A 67 10.72 -4.43 7.97
CA PHE A 67 11.07 -5.65 7.26
C PHE A 67 12.10 -6.51 8.03
N ALA A 68 13.06 -5.89 8.72
CA ALA A 68 14.16 -6.59 9.38
C ALA A 68 13.72 -7.49 10.54
N ASP A 69 12.76 -7.02 11.36
CA ASP A 69 12.31 -7.71 12.57
C ASP A 69 10.80 -8.01 12.59
N LEU A 70 10.07 -7.59 11.56
CA LEU A 70 8.61 -7.69 11.44
C LEU A 70 7.84 -7.06 12.62
N ASN A 71 8.41 -6.03 13.23
CA ASN A 71 7.73 -5.24 14.24
C ASN A 71 6.74 -4.26 13.60
N LEU A 72 5.57 -4.12 14.21
CA LEU A 72 4.55 -3.18 13.77
C LEU A 72 5.02 -1.73 14.02
N LEU A 73 5.07 -0.93 12.97
CA LEU A 73 5.46 0.48 13.04
C LEU A 73 4.25 1.42 13.04
N HIS A 74 3.28 1.17 12.16
CA HIS A 74 2.10 2.02 11.97
C HIS A 74 0.86 1.19 11.69
N THR A 75 -0.28 1.72 12.13
CA THR A 75 -1.62 1.24 11.77
C THR A 75 -2.39 2.42 11.20
N ILE A 76 -2.94 2.26 10.00
CA ILE A 76 -3.68 3.29 9.28
C ILE A 76 -5.10 2.80 9.07
N GLU A 77 -6.09 3.60 9.47
CA GLU A 77 -7.50 3.34 9.19
C GLU A 77 -7.89 3.94 7.84
N THR A 78 -8.66 3.21 7.07
CA THR A 78 -9.15 3.61 5.75
C THR A 78 -10.67 3.46 5.64
N ALA A 79 -11.26 4.11 4.65
CA ALA A 79 -12.58 3.74 4.16
C ALA A 79 -12.55 2.32 3.60
N SER A 80 -13.71 1.73 3.30
CA SER A 80 -13.78 0.40 2.68
C SER A 80 -12.89 0.31 1.44
N ASN A 81 -11.97 -0.62 1.47
CA ASN A 81 -10.95 -0.83 0.43
C ASN A 81 -10.89 -2.31 0.02
N PRO A 82 -11.95 -2.83 -0.61
CA PRO A 82 -12.02 -4.26 -0.95
C PRO A 82 -11.03 -4.67 -2.03
N ARG A 83 -10.55 -3.73 -2.85
CA ARG A 83 -9.55 -3.99 -3.89
C ARG A 83 -8.10 -3.92 -3.38
N GLY A 84 -7.88 -3.52 -2.15
CA GLY A 84 -6.55 -3.37 -1.59
C GLY A 84 -5.72 -2.28 -2.25
N LEU A 85 -6.34 -1.15 -2.59
CA LEU A 85 -5.65 -0.01 -3.21
C LEU A 85 -4.58 0.53 -2.27
N CYS A 86 -3.34 0.53 -2.72
CA CYS A 86 -2.20 1.00 -1.97
C CYS A 86 -1.01 1.14 -2.91
N SER A 87 -0.21 2.16 -2.71
CA SER A 87 1.05 2.34 -3.42
C SER A 87 2.16 2.68 -2.45
N LEU A 88 3.21 1.89 -2.44
CA LEU A 88 4.41 2.11 -1.64
C LEU A 88 5.56 2.48 -2.57
N CYS A 89 6.19 3.62 -2.31
CA CYS A 89 7.36 4.04 -3.06
C CYS A 89 8.53 3.06 -2.84
N PRO A 90 9.16 2.56 -3.90
CA PRO A 90 10.25 1.60 -3.77
C PRO A 90 11.60 2.23 -3.37
N ASP A 91 11.75 3.55 -3.49
CA ASP A 91 13.00 4.23 -3.11
C ASP A 91 13.19 4.19 -1.60
N SER A 92 14.37 3.71 -1.17
CA SER A 92 14.72 3.64 0.25
C SER A 92 14.96 5.01 0.90
N ARG A 93 15.21 6.04 0.09
CA ARG A 93 15.44 7.41 0.57
C ARG A 93 14.16 8.19 0.86
N ALA A 94 13.06 7.80 0.24
CA ALA A 94 11.76 8.43 0.43
C ALA A 94 10.71 7.37 0.71
N CYS A 95 10.42 7.13 1.97
CA CYS A 95 9.38 6.18 2.35
C CYS A 95 8.00 6.87 2.27
N VAL A 96 7.33 6.72 1.13
CA VAL A 96 6.01 7.30 0.86
C VAL A 96 5.01 6.20 0.61
N LEU A 97 3.91 6.24 1.34
CA LEU A 97 2.78 5.32 1.21
C LEU A 97 1.52 6.12 0.86
N ALA A 98 0.88 5.78 -0.23
CA ALA A 98 -0.43 6.31 -0.60
C ALA A 98 -1.50 5.24 -0.45
N CYS A 99 -2.60 5.58 0.20
CA CYS A 99 -3.73 4.69 0.44
C CYS A 99 -5.05 5.46 0.44
N PRO A 100 -6.21 4.80 0.34
CA PRO A 100 -7.48 5.47 0.53
C PRO A 100 -7.56 6.11 1.92
N GLY A 101 -8.15 7.32 1.99
CA GLY A 101 -8.43 7.99 3.24
C GLY A 101 -9.71 7.45 3.91
N LEU A 102 -10.13 8.12 4.99
CA LEU A 102 -11.36 7.77 5.71
C LEU A 102 -12.62 8.19 4.94
N GLN A 103 -12.53 9.21 4.10
CA GLN A 103 -13.65 9.69 3.31
C GLN A 103 -13.55 9.17 1.87
N LYS A 104 -14.71 8.91 1.28
CA LYS A 104 -14.85 8.50 -0.11
C LYS A 104 -14.10 9.45 -1.05
N GLY A 105 -13.29 8.90 -1.96
CA GLY A 105 -12.54 9.66 -2.95
C GLY A 105 -11.31 10.39 -2.43
N HIS A 106 -11.06 10.34 -1.13
CA HIS A 106 -9.87 10.93 -0.53
C HIS A 106 -8.70 9.93 -0.52
N VAL A 107 -7.50 10.47 -0.66
CA VAL A 107 -6.25 9.71 -0.54
C VAL A 107 -5.46 10.24 0.66
N LYS A 108 -4.94 9.33 1.44
CA LYS A 108 -4.02 9.60 2.53
C LYS A 108 -2.61 9.27 2.07
N VAL A 109 -1.71 10.23 2.18
CA VAL A 109 -0.30 10.06 1.85
C VAL A 109 0.52 10.17 3.13
N GLU A 110 1.20 9.09 3.50
CA GLU A 110 2.12 9.06 4.63
C GLU A 110 3.55 9.27 4.15
N LEU A 111 4.17 10.33 4.63
CA LEU A 111 5.56 10.68 4.38
C LEU A 111 6.37 10.29 5.63
N PHE A 112 6.80 9.04 5.71
CA PHE A 112 7.41 8.49 6.94
C PHE A 112 8.76 9.10 7.28
N ASP A 113 9.53 9.52 6.29
CA ASP A 113 10.84 10.15 6.47
C ASP A 113 10.76 11.49 7.20
N ILE A 114 9.69 12.26 6.98
CA ILE A 114 9.45 13.55 7.63
C ILE A 114 8.29 13.51 8.64
N THR A 115 7.76 12.34 8.93
CA THR A 115 6.67 12.10 9.89
C THR A 115 5.46 13.01 9.62
N ARG A 116 5.03 13.07 8.35
CA ARG A 116 3.94 13.94 7.90
C ARG A 116 2.89 13.15 7.15
N THR A 117 1.62 13.51 7.38
CA THR A 117 0.46 12.99 6.64
C THR A 117 -0.15 14.07 5.77
N THR A 118 -0.37 13.78 4.50
CA THR A 118 -1.08 14.66 3.57
C THR A 118 -2.40 14.00 3.18
N ILE A 119 -3.51 14.75 3.25
CA ILE A 119 -4.83 14.31 2.80
C ILE A 119 -5.14 15.00 1.47
N VAL A 120 -5.45 14.21 0.46
CA VAL A 120 -5.77 14.70 -0.88
C VAL A 120 -7.23 14.39 -1.19
N PRO A 121 -8.10 15.40 -1.36
CA PRO A 121 -9.48 15.21 -1.82
C PRO A 121 -9.50 14.97 -3.34
N ALA A 122 -9.10 13.76 -3.74
CA ALA A 122 -8.76 13.45 -5.12
C ALA A 122 -9.97 13.41 -6.07
N HIS A 123 -11.06 12.79 -5.63
CA HIS A 123 -12.27 12.60 -6.44
C HIS A 123 -13.53 12.66 -5.57
N GLU A 124 -14.67 12.98 -6.21
CA GLU A 124 -15.99 12.94 -5.56
C GLU A 124 -16.55 11.52 -5.45
N SER A 125 -16.21 10.66 -6.40
CA SER A 125 -16.57 9.24 -6.41
C SER A 125 -15.48 8.38 -5.78
N SER A 126 -15.77 7.10 -5.59
CA SER A 126 -14.80 6.14 -5.06
C SER A 126 -13.54 6.08 -5.90
N LEU A 127 -12.41 5.84 -5.25
CA LEU A 127 -11.13 5.63 -5.91
C LEU A 127 -11.15 4.31 -6.70
N GLY A 128 -10.69 4.37 -7.95
CA GLY A 128 -10.48 3.19 -8.78
C GLY A 128 -9.03 2.73 -8.76
N HIS A 129 -8.12 3.67 -8.89
CA HIS A 129 -6.67 3.42 -8.87
C HIS A 129 -5.90 4.55 -8.23
N LEU A 130 -4.75 4.21 -7.67
CA LEU A 130 -3.75 5.16 -7.22
C LEU A 130 -2.35 4.58 -7.43
N SER A 131 -1.37 5.43 -7.74
CA SER A 131 0.02 5.02 -7.92
C SER A 131 0.95 6.20 -7.67
N THR A 132 2.04 5.93 -6.97
CA THR A 132 3.14 6.88 -6.80
C THR A 132 4.21 6.66 -7.87
N ASN A 133 4.97 7.70 -8.19
CA ASN A 133 6.17 7.55 -9.00
C ASN A 133 7.32 6.92 -8.20
N LEU A 134 8.45 6.64 -8.85
CA LEU A 134 9.56 5.90 -8.25
C LEU A 134 10.18 6.60 -7.04
N ASP A 135 10.27 7.92 -7.07
CA ASP A 135 10.85 8.72 -5.97
C ASP A 135 9.82 9.20 -4.94
N GLY A 136 8.54 8.87 -5.11
CA GLY A 136 7.47 9.22 -4.18
C GLY A 136 7.05 10.68 -4.16
N THR A 137 7.51 11.50 -5.11
CA THR A 137 7.19 12.93 -5.17
C THR A 137 5.83 13.23 -5.76
N ARG A 138 5.30 12.32 -6.59
CA ARG A 138 4.04 12.48 -7.30
C ARG A 138 3.11 11.30 -7.08
N LEU A 139 1.81 11.60 -7.05
CA LEU A 139 0.74 10.62 -6.92
C LEU A 139 -0.23 10.80 -8.08
N ALA A 140 -0.53 9.73 -8.80
CA ALA A 140 -1.60 9.68 -9.79
C ALA A 140 -2.82 8.97 -9.19
N THR A 141 -4.01 9.53 -9.42
CA THR A 141 -5.29 8.98 -8.94
C THR A 141 -6.32 8.94 -10.06
N ALA A 142 -7.14 7.90 -10.05
CA ALA A 142 -8.31 7.79 -10.90
C ALA A 142 -9.52 7.33 -10.07
N SER A 143 -10.71 7.82 -10.42
CA SER A 143 -11.95 7.34 -9.80
C SER A 143 -12.45 6.07 -10.50
N GLU A 144 -13.41 5.38 -9.88
CA GLU A 144 -14.08 4.22 -10.49
C GLU A 144 -14.79 4.57 -11.80
N ARG A 145 -15.21 5.81 -11.99
CA ARG A 145 -15.79 6.28 -13.24
C ARG A 145 -14.79 6.28 -14.40
N GLY A 146 -13.47 6.37 -14.11
CA GLY A 146 -12.39 6.21 -15.07
C GLY A 146 -12.26 7.31 -16.12
N THR A 147 -12.93 8.46 -15.95
CA THR A 147 -12.94 9.55 -16.94
C THR A 147 -11.80 10.54 -16.77
N LEU A 148 -11.21 10.59 -15.56
CA LEU A 148 -10.17 11.55 -15.21
C LEU A 148 -9.03 10.88 -14.48
N VAL A 149 -7.80 11.23 -14.87
CA VAL A 149 -6.59 10.96 -14.09
C VAL A 149 -6.05 12.27 -13.57
N ARG A 150 -5.82 12.36 -12.27
CA ARG A 150 -5.26 13.53 -11.62
C ARG A 150 -3.90 13.21 -11.03
N VAL A 151 -2.98 14.18 -11.17
CA VAL A 151 -1.62 14.07 -10.63
C VAL A 151 -1.42 15.11 -9.54
N TRP A 152 -0.88 14.67 -8.42
CA TRP A 152 -0.73 15.46 -7.20
C TRP A 152 0.72 15.49 -6.74
N ASP A 153 1.11 16.59 -6.10
CA ASP A 153 2.33 16.67 -5.32
C ASP A 153 2.11 15.98 -3.96
N THR A 154 2.96 15.03 -3.60
CA THR A 154 2.78 14.24 -2.36
C THR A 154 3.05 15.04 -1.10
N LYS A 155 3.91 16.06 -1.14
CA LYS A 155 4.24 16.89 0.03
C LYS A 155 3.20 17.96 0.29
N SER A 156 2.81 18.68 -0.75
CA SER A 156 1.88 19.81 -0.62
C SER A 156 0.41 19.40 -0.74
N GLY A 157 0.13 18.27 -1.40
CA GLY A 157 -1.24 17.88 -1.73
C GLY A 157 -1.86 18.69 -2.87
N GLN A 158 -1.07 19.50 -3.57
CA GLN A 158 -1.56 20.31 -4.69
C GLN A 158 -1.75 19.48 -5.94
N ARG A 159 -2.83 19.75 -6.66
CA ARG A 159 -3.07 19.17 -7.98
C ARG A 159 -2.14 19.81 -9.00
N LEU A 160 -1.36 18.99 -9.69
CA LEU A 160 -0.40 19.41 -10.71
C LEU A 160 -1.01 19.29 -12.12
N HIS A 161 -1.70 18.20 -12.40
CA HIS A 161 -2.27 17.91 -13.70
C HIS A 161 -3.62 17.22 -13.59
N GLU A 162 -4.45 17.41 -14.61
CA GLU A 162 -5.68 16.68 -14.85
C GLU A 162 -5.72 16.25 -16.31
N LEU A 163 -5.86 14.94 -16.55
CA LEU A 163 -5.90 14.32 -17.87
C LEU A 163 -7.28 13.71 -18.09
N ARG A 164 -7.82 13.86 -19.28
CA ARG A 164 -9.10 13.29 -19.72
C ARG A 164 -8.90 12.27 -20.84
#